data_cca90046e987f067989255959a40f69d
#
_entry.id   cca90046e987f067989255959a40f69d
#
_cell.length_a   1.000
_cell.length_b   1.000
_cell.length_c   1.000
_cell.angle_alpha   90.00
_cell.angle_beta   90.00
_cell.angle_gamma   90.00
#
_symmetry.space_group_name_H-M   'P 1'
#
loop_
_entity.id
_entity.type
_entity.pdbx_description
1 polymer ?
#
loop_
_entity_poly.entity_id
_entity_poly.type
_entity_poly.pdbx_seq_one_letter_code
_entity_poly.pdbx_strand_id
1 'polypeptide(L)'
;MDSYKLFADYHTHTSYSHGKGSPRENVEAAMECGLEAVAVSEHGPGHMSFGVRGKKLERLNDELISLRKEFSGKIEVLRGLELNVMGFGKSDCPPNRDDYDIIIIGYHKSVPPVNSVAWSVWRESLLHIKNDPHRNAEGILSAAEACRANIISHPNLYLKVDVPYMAKCCRQLGILLEVNSSRVTLSVALHQPRNRAARRDCIHAVFIA
;
A
#
# COMPACT_ATOMS: atom_id res chain seq x y z
N MET A 1 -6.70 5.17 29.50
CA MET A 1 -6.78 5.17 28.04
C MET A 1 -5.57 4.43 27.56
N ASP A 2 -5.76 3.25 26.98
CA ASP A 2 -4.66 2.47 26.45
C ASP A 2 -4.05 3.24 25.27
N SER A 3 -2.76 3.55 25.37
CA SER A 3 -2.02 4.21 24.31
C SER A 3 -1.66 3.16 23.27
N TYR A 4 -2.25 3.24 22.07
CA TYR A 4 -1.82 2.41 20.94
C TYR A 4 -0.39 2.83 20.54
N LYS A 5 0.53 1.88 20.50
CA LYS A 5 1.88 2.07 19.98
C LYS A 5 1.91 1.55 18.54
N LEU A 6 2.31 2.39 17.60
CA LEU A 6 2.63 1.92 16.27
C LEU A 6 3.96 1.16 16.35
N PHE A 7 4.00 -0.03 15.76
CA PHE A 7 5.17 -0.88 15.77
C PHE A 7 5.80 -1.06 14.38
N ALA A 8 5.08 -0.76 13.30
CA ALA A 8 5.58 -0.92 11.94
C ALA A 8 4.95 0.09 10.97
N ASP A 9 5.66 0.39 9.88
CA ASP A 9 5.11 1.06 8.69
C ASP A 9 5.30 0.14 7.47
N TYR A 10 4.20 -0.35 6.92
CA TYR A 10 4.22 -1.30 5.81
C TYR A 10 4.02 -0.65 4.44
N HIS A 11 3.75 0.67 4.38
CA HIS A 11 3.42 1.35 3.14
C HIS A 11 4.29 2.61 2.95
N THR A 12 5.54 2.40 2.56
CA THR A 12 6.48 3.49 2.31
C THR A 12 7.00 3.47 0.88
N HIS A 13 7.24 4.65 0.33
CA HIS A 13 7.83 4.87 -0.99
C HIS A 13 9.17 5.57 -0.89
N THR A 14 10.03 5.34 -1.88
CA THR A 14 11.36 5.94 -1.95
C THR A 14 11.58 6.66 -3.27
N SER A 15 12.78 7.15 -3.50
CA SER A 15 13.21 7.72 -4.78
C SER A 15 13.18 6.73 -5.95
N TYR A 16 12.91 5.46 -5.68
CA TYR A 16 12.63 4.48 -6.72
C TYR A 16 11.26 4.69 -7.39
N SER A 17 10.30 5.36 -6.75
CA SER A 17 9.04 5.78 -7.38
C SER A 17 8.80 7.28 -7.23
N HIS A 18 8.07 7.70 -6.22
CA HIS A 18 7.74 9.12 -5.97
C HIS A 18 8.08 9.60 -4.56
N GLY A 19 8.66 8.76 -3.72
CA GLY A 19 9.18 9.15 -2.41
C GLY A 19 10.41 10.05 -2.54
N LYS A 20 10.73 10.76 -1.48
CA LYS A 20 11.85 11.71 -1.48
C LYS A 20 13.17 11.06 -1.05
N GLY A 21 13.10 10.13 -0.10
CA GLY A 21 14.26 9.47 0.49
C GLY A 21 14.68 8.20 -0.25
N SER A 22 15.89 7.74 0.02
CA SER A 22 16.38 6.41 -0.36
C SER A 22 15.75 5.33 0.53
N PRO A 23 15.84 4.03 0.14
CA PRO A 23 15.45 2.94 1.02
C PRO A 23 16.13 2.99 2.40
N ARG A 24 17.43 3.33 2.43
CA ARG A 24 18.20 3.51 3.66
C ARG A 24 17.61 4.57 4.57
N GLU A 25 17.33 5.76 4.03
CA GLU A 25 16.76 6.87 4.79
C GLU A 25 15.38 6.51 5.36
N ASN A 26 14.58 5.73 4.66
CA ASN A 26 13.30 5.22 5.18
C ASN A 26 13.52 4.26 6.37
N VAL A 27 14.51 3.37 6.30
CA VAL A 27 14.85 2.46 7.41
C VAL A 27 15.34 3.23 8.63
N GLU A 28 16.24 4.20 8.43
CA GLU A 28 16.79 5.03 9.51
C GLU A 28 15.69 5.88 10.16
N ALA A 29 14.80 6.48 9.38
CA ALA A 29 13.67 7.24 9.88
C ALA A 29 12.69 6.37 10.68
N ALA A 30 12.42 5.14 10.22
CA ALA A 30 11.58 4.19 10.95
C ALA A 30 12.19 3.83 12.32
N MET A 31 13.51 3.63 12.39
CA MET A 31 14.23 3.41 13.64
C MET A 31 14.16 4.63 14.59
N GLU A 32 14.35 5.84 14.04
CA GLU A 32 14.21 7.08 14.81
C GLU A 32 12.80 7.27 15.38
N CYS A 33 11.77 6.79 14.67
CA CYS A 33 10.38 6.75 15.12
C CYS A 33 10.10 5.64 16.14
N GLY A 34 11.07 4.77 16.42
CA GLY A 34 10.93 3.65 17.38
C GLY A 34 10.07 2.51 16.82
N LEU A 35 10.01 2.34 15.50
CA LEU A 35 9.35 1.22 14.86
C LEU A 35 10.21 -0.04 14.92
N GLU A 36 9.54 -1.19 14.93
CA GLU A 36 10.16 -2.52 14.97
C GLU A 36 10.30 -3.12 13.56
N ALA A 37 9.48 -2.63 12.59
CA ALA A 37 9.54 -3.05 11.18
C ALA A 37 9.21 -1.90 10.23
N VAL A 38 9.78 -1.97 9.02
CA VAL A 38 9.44 -1.07 7.90
C VAL A 38 9.45 -1.84 6.59
N ALA A 39 8.45 -1.62 5.74
CA ALA A 39 8.43 -2.14 4.38
C ALA A 39 8.62 -1.01 3.37
N VAL A 40 9.52 -1.21 2.41
CA VAL A 40 9.55 -0.39 1.19
C VAL A 40 8.64 -1.05 0.18
N SER A 41 7.51 -0.39 -0.12
CA SER A 41 6.39 -0.93 -0.92
C SER A 41 6.18 -0.10 -2.17
N GLU A 42 7.15 -0.14 -3.08
CA GLU A 42 7.11 0.64 -4.31
C GLU A 42 5.97 0.23 -5.23
N HIS A 43 5.52 1.15 -6.07
CA HIS A 43 4.46 0.86 -7.04
C HIS A 43 4.83 -0.29 -7.97
N GLY A 44 3.88 -1.18 -8.17
CA GLY A 44 3.97 -2.31 -9.07
C GLY A 44 4.22 -1.89 -10.53
N PRO A 45 4.69 -2.84 -11.37
CA PRO A 45 5.17 -2.53 -12.72
C PRO A 45 4.10 -1.98 -13.67
N GLY A 46 2.83 -2.17 -13.38
CA GLY A 46 1.70 -1.67 -14.16
C GLY A 46 1.40 -0.18 -13.98
N HIS A 47 1.97 0.48 -12.98
CA HIS A 47 1.79 1.92 -12.77
C HIS A 47 2.60 2.72 -13.80
N MET A 48 1.92 3.49 -14.69
CA MET A 48 2.56 4.17 -15.82
C MET A 48 3.65 5.16 -15.40
N SER A 49 3.37 5.99 -14.38
CA SER A 49 4.28 7.08 -13.98
C SER A 49 5.35 6.64 -12.99
N PHE A 50 5.00 5.80 -12.02
CA PHE A 50 5.84 5.47 -10.86
C PHE A 50 6.17 3.99 -10.72
N GLY A 51 5.72 3.15 -11.65
CA GLY A 51 5.96 1.71 -11.61
C GLY A 51 7.44 1.34 -11.64
N VAL A 52 7.85 0.56 -10.65
CA VAL A 52 9.22 0.06 -10.56
C VAL A 52 9.30 -1.31 -11.24
N ARG A 53 10.18 -1.44 -12.25
CA ARG A 53 10.24 -2.63 -13.13
C ARG A 53 11.63 -2.90 -13.68
N GLY A 54 11.85 -4.14 -14.16
CA GLY A 54 13.10 -4.58 -14.77
C GLY A 54 14.30 -4.32 -13.87
N LYS A 55 15.41 -3.88 -14.44
CA LYS A 55 16.66 -3.63 -13.69
C LYS A 55 16.52 -2.66 -12.52
N LYS A 56 15.52 -1.77 -12.53
CA LYS A 56 15.27 -0.86 -11.41
C LYS A 56 14.68 -1.62 -10.23
N LEU A 57 13.78 -2.57 -10.47
CA LEU A 57 13.21 -3.44 -9.44
C LEU A 57 14.26 -4.41 -8.89
N GLU A 58 15.11 -4.96 -9.75
CA GLU A 58 16.22 -5.82 -9.34
C GLU A 58 17.16 -5.08 -8.37
N ARG A 59 17.59 -3.86 -8.73
CA ARG A 59 18.44 -3.03 -7.87
C ARG A 59 17.81 -2.71 -6.52
N LEU A 60 16.52 -2.38 -6.51
CA LEU A 60 15.77 -2.15 -5.27
C LEU A 60 15.78 -3.40 -4.39
N ASN A 61 15.51 -4.57 -4.98
CA ASN A 61 15.50 -5.83 -4.24
C ASN A 61 16.89 -6.14 -3.64
N ASP A 62 17.96 -5.95 -4.41
CA ASP A 62 19.33 -6.17 -3.93
C ASP A 62 19.69 -5.21 -2.79
N GLU A 63 19.29 -3.94 -2.91
CA GLU A 63 19.48 -2.93 -1.87
C GLU A 63 18.73 -3.30 -0.59
N LEU A 64 17.45 -3.70 -0.69
CA LEU A 64 16.65 -4.11 0.47
C LEU A 64 17.20 -5.38 1.14
N ILE A 65 17.70 -6.35 0.37
CA ILE A 65 18.39 -7.53 0.92
C ILE A 65 19.66 -7.11 1.69
N SER A 66 20.42 -6.16 1.18
CA SER A 66 21.61 -5.63 1.84
C SER A 66 21.25 -4.90 3.13
N LEU A 67 20.25 -4.01 3.09
CA LEU A 67 19.76 -3.28 4.27
C LEU A 67 19.21 -4.22 5.34
N ARG A 68 18.47 -5.26 4.97
CA ARG A 68 17.99 -6.29 5.90
C ARG A 68 19.13 -6.95 6.67
N LYS A 69 20.25 -7.25 6.00
CA LYS A 69 21.45 -7.82 6.67
C LYS A 69 22.10 -6.80 7.59
N GLU A 70 22.28 -5.56 7.12
CA GLU A 70 22.95 -4.50 7.87
C GLU A 70 22.21 -4.11 9.14
N PHE A 71 20.88 -4.01 9.07
CA PHE A 71 20.02 -3.61 10.18
C PHE A 71 19.47 -4.78 11.00
N SER A 72 19.96 -6.00 10.74
CA SER A 72 19.57 -7.21 11.47
C SER A 72 19.73 -7.03 12.98
N GLY A 73 18.69 -7.38 13.74
CA GLY A 73 18.63 -7.22 15.19
C GLY A 73 18.33 -5.78 15.67
N LYS A 74 18.15 -4.82 14.74
CA LYS A 74 17.78 -3.44 15.08
C LYS A 74 16.36 -3.10 14.64
N ILE A 75 16.03 -3.43 13.38
CA ILE A 75 14.71 -3.24 12.78
C ILE A 75 14.50 -4.29 11.69
N GLU A 76 13.28 -4.77 11.52
CA GLU A 76 12.91 -5.66 10.43
C GLU A 76 12.70 -4.86 9.14
N VAL A 77 13.52 -5.12 8.13
CA VAL A 77 13.40 -4.49 6.79
C VAL A 77 12.69 -5.45 5.85
N LEU A 78 11.50 -5.07 5.40
CA LEU A 78 10.63 -5.88 4.55
C LEU A 78 10.63 -5.41 3.10
N ARG A 79 10.63 -6.37 2.18
CA ARG A 79 10.44 -6.11 0.76
C ARG A 79 8.95 -6.11 0.45
N GLY A 80 8.43 -4.98 0.00
CA GLY A 80 7.04 -4.83 -0.36
C GLY A 80 6.84 -4.41 -1.81
N LEU A 81 5.60 -4.57 -2.30
CA LEU A 81 5.11 -3.95 -3.53
C LEU A 81 3.69 -3.45 -3.31
N GLU A 82 3.39 -2.26 -3.81
CA GLU A 82 2.04 -1.74 -3.93
C GLU A 82 1.52 -1.98 -5.34
N LEU A 83 0.74 -3.03 -5.50
CA LEU A 83 0.20 -3.50 -6.76
C LEU A 83 -1.04 -2.71 -7.19
N ASN A 84 -1.30 -2.74 -8.49
CA ASN A 84 -2.47 -2.13 -9.08
C ASN A 84 -3.55 -3.17 -9.38
N VAL A 85 -4.80 -2.84 -9.09
CA VAL A 85 -5.96 -3.60 -9.58
C VAL A 85 -6.07 -3.40 -11.09
N MET A 86 -5.87 -4.47 -11.84
CA MET A 86 -5.92 -4.47 -13.30
C MET A 86 -7.25 -5.02 -13.85
N GLY A 87 -8.05 -5.66 -13.01
CA GLY A 87 -9.34 -6.25 -13.35
C GLY A 87 -9.84 -7.17 -12.24
N PHE A 88 -11.03 -7.76 -12.41
CA PHE A 88 -11.51 -8.81 -11.51
C PHE A 88 -10.52 -9.98 -11.53
N GLY A 89 -10.00 -10.36 -10.36
CA GLY A 89 -8.98 -11.40 -10.20
C GLY A 89 -7.64 -11.08 -10.88
N LYS A 90 -7.38 -9.82 -11.25
CA LYS A 90 -6.17 -9.43 -11.97
C LYS A 90 -5.46 -8.25 -11.32
N SER A 91 -4.15 -8.39 -11.17
CA SER A 91 -3.23 -7.34 -10.73
C SER A 91 -1.97 -7.37 -11.60
N ASP A 92 -1.09 -6.42 -11.40
CA ASP A 92 0.26 -6.40 -11.98
C ASP A 92 1.29 -7.15 -11.13
N CYS A 93 0.83 -8.13 -10.36
CA CYS A 93 1.69 -8.96 -9.52
C CYS A 93 2.76 -9.67 -10.36
N PRO A 94 4.04 -9.54 -10.00
CA PRO A 94 5.09 -10.26 -10.70
C PRO A 94 5.00 -11.77 -10.45
N PRO A 95 5.56 -12.61 -11.35
CA PRO A 95 5.53 -14.07 -11.21
C PRO A 95 6.19 -14.59 -9.93
N ASN A 96 7.20 -13.85 -9.44
CA ASN A 96 7.97 -14.16 -8.23
C ASN A 96 7.36 -13.52 -6.97
N ARG A 97 6.03 -13.58 -6.81
CA ARG A 97 5.28 -13.03 -5.67
C ARG A 97 5.89 -13.44 -4.32
N ASP A 98 6.36 -14.68 -4.21
CA ASP A 98 6.86 -15.25 -2.96
C ASP A 98 8.23 -14.69 -2.52
N ASP A 99 8.88 -13.89 -3.35
CA ASP A 99 10.09 -13.15 -2.98
C ASP A 99 9.78 -11.90 -2.14
N TYR A 100 8.50 -11.50 -2.05
CA TYR A 100 8.06 -10.30 -1.31
C TYR A 100 7.38 -10.68 0.00
N ASP A 101 7.75 -9.97 1.06
CA ASP A 101 7.20 -10.18 2.40
C ASP A 101 5.80 -9.56 2.52
N ILE A 102 5.60 -8.38 1.92
CA ILE A 102 4.35 -7.62 1.97
C ILE A 102 3.87 -7.30 0.55
N ILE A 103 2.65 -7.68 0.26
CA ILE A 103 1.93 -7.23 -0.94
C ILE A 103 0.76 -6.35 -0.52
N ILE A 104 0.78 -5.14 -1.00
CA ILE A 104 -0.29 -4.16 -0.89
C ILE A 104 -0.98 -4.08 -2.24
N ILE A 105 -2.29 -3.84 -2.28
CA ILE A 105 -3.02 -3.65 -3.55
C ILE A 105 -4.04 -2.54 -3.43
N GLY A 106 -4.15 -1.71 -4.47
CA GLY A 106 -5.10 -0.62 -4.51
C GLY A 106 -5.50 -0.21 -5.93
N TYR A 107 -6.46 0.73 -6.00
CA TYR A 107 -6.78 1.42 -7.24
C TYR A 107 -5.88 2.63 -7.43
N HIS A 108 -5.32 2.79 -8.64
CA HIS A 108 -4.50 3.93 -9.00
C HIS A 108 -4.96 4.56 -10.33
N LYS A 109 -4.87 5.90 -10.41
CA LYS A 109 -5.22 6.64 -11.64
C LYS A 109 -4.28 6.38 -12.82
N SER A 110 -3.01 6.10 -12.49
CA SER A 110 -1.96 5.90 -13.50
C SER A 110 -1.83 4.45 -13.95
N VAL A 111 -2.96 3.74 -14.02
CA VAL A 111 -3.04 2.40 -14.63
C VAL A 111 -3.69 2.54 -15.99
N PRO A 112 -3.13 1.93 -17.07
CA PRO A 112 -3.73 2.01 -18.39
C PRO A 112 -5.17 1.47 -18.39
N PRO A 113 -6.14 2.13 -19.06
CA PRO A 113 -7.53 1.69 -19.11
C PRO A 113 -7.73 0.53 -20.11
N VAL A 114 -6.94 -0.52 -19.95
CA VAL A 114 -6.91 -1.69 -20.86
C VAL A 114 -7.94 -2.77 -20.50
N ASN A 115 -8.69 -2.59 -19.42
CA ASN A 115 -9.73 -3.50 -18.96
C ASN A 115 -10.88 -2.75 -18.28
N SER A 116 -11.97 -3.45 -17.99
CA SER A 116 -13.19 -2.84 -17.45
C SER A 116 -13.00 -2.16 -16.08
N VAL A 117 -12.14 -2.69 -15.23
CA VAL A 117 -11.88 -2.12 -13.89
C VAL A 117 -11.04 -0.87 -14.00
N ALA A 118 -9.93 -0.92 -14.72
CA ALA A 118 -9.08 0.25 -14.96
C ALA A 118 -9.88 1.35 -15.67
N TRP A 119 -10.74 1.00 -16.63
CA TRP A 119 -11.65 1.93 -17.27
C TRP A 119 -12.64 2.56 -16.30
N SER A 120 -13.15 1.79 -15.32
CA SER A 120 -14.03 2.32 -14.26
C SER A 120 -13.34 3.37 -13.39
N VAL A 121 -12.06 3.15 -13.03
CA VAL A 121 -11.25 4.15 -12.31
C VAL A 121 -11.09 5.43 -13.13
N TRP A 122 -10.79 5.31 -14.43
CA TRP A 122 -10.68 6.45 -15.32
C TRP A 122 -11.99 7.22 -15.45
N ARG A 123 -13.10 6.51 -15.66
CA ARG A 123 -14.44 7.14 -15.77
C ARG A 123 -14.81 7.91 -14.51
N GLU A 124 -14.63 7.34 -13.33
CA GLU A 124 -14.96 8.01 -12.08
C GLU A 124 -14.00 9.16 -11.77
N SER A 125 -12.70 8.97 -12.02
CA SER A 125 -11.67 9.96 -11.70
C SER A 125 -11.62 11.15 -12.65
N LEU A 126 -11.93 10.96 -13.95
CA LEU A 126 -11.82 11.98 -14.98
C LEU A 126 -13.16 12.50 -15.47
N LEU A 127 -14.13 11.61 -15.65
CA LEU A 127 -15.45 11.94 -16.20
C LEU A 127 -16.51 12.12 -15.10
N HIS A 128 -16.14 11.91 -13.83
CA HIS A 128 -17.06 11.96 -12.67
C HIS A 128 -18.30 11.07 -12.82
N ILE A 129 -18.19 9.99 -13.62
CA ILE A 129 -19.26 9.01 -13.79
C ILE A 129 -19.18 8.02 -12.63
N LYS A 130 -20.17 8.07 -11.74
CA LYS A 130 -20.23 7.18 -10.57
C LYS A 130 -20.37 5.72 -10.99
N ASN A 131 -19.58 4.87 -10.37
CA ASN A 131 -19.67 3.42 -10.46
C ASN A 131 -20.42 2.88 -9.22
N ASP A 132 -20.82 1.61 -9.29
CA ASP A 132 -21.39 0.90 -8.14
C ASP A 132 -20.27 0.64 -7.09
N PRO A 133 -20.37 1.21 -5.87
CA PRO A 133 -19.35 1.03 -4.83
C PRO A 133 -19.17 -0.43 -4.39
N HIS A 134 -20.26 -1.21 -4.42
CA HIS A 134 -20.20 -2.63 -4.06
C HIS A 134 -19.39 -3.41 -5.09
N ARG A 135 -19.69 -3.23 -6.37
CA ARG A 135 -18.92 -3.86 -7.46
C ARG A 135 -17.47 -3.42 -7.50
N ASN A 136 -17.17 -2.18 -7.13
CA ASN A 136 -15.79 -1.71 -6.99
C ASN A 136 -15.06 -2.44 -5.85
N ALA A 137 -15.75 -2.68 -4.73
CA ALA A 137 -15.20 -3.46 -3.62
C ALA A 137 -14.94 -4.93 -4.03
N GLU A 138 -15.89 -5.56 -4.74
CA GLU A 138 -15.69 -6.92 -5.28
C GLU A 138 -14.47 -7.01 -6.21
N GLY A 139 -14.28 -6.01 -7.06
CA GLY A 139 -13.16 -5.96 -8.00
C GLY A 139 -11.80 -5.94 -7.31
N ILE A 140 -11.65 -5.10 -6.26
CA ILE A 140 -10.39 -5.03 -5.51
C ILE A 140 -10.18 -6.29 -4.65
N LEU A 141 -11.23 -6.81 -3.99
CA LEU A 141 -11.15 -8.03 -3.19
C LEU A 141 -10.73 -9.23 -4.04
N SER A 142 -11.36 -9.40 -5.21
CA SER A 142 -11.04 -10.47 -6.15
C SER A 142 -9.56 -10.39 -6.63
N ALA A 143 -9.05 -9.19 -6.90
CA ALA A 143 -7.66 -9.01 -7.29
C ALA A 143 -6.71 -9.24 -6.11
N ALA A 144 -7.08 -8.82 -4.89
CA ALA A 144 -6.32 -9.02 -3.66
C ALA A 144 -6.16 -10.50 -3.34
N GLU A 145 -7.23 -11.28 -3.45
CA GLU A 145 -7.21 -12.72 -3.24
C GLU A 145 -6.32 -13.41 -4.29
N ALA A 146 -6.48 -13.07 -5.57
CA ALA A 146 -5.71 -13.67 -6.65
C ALA A 146 -4.19 -13.46 -6.54
N CYS A 147 -3.74 -12.30 -6.04
CA CYS A 147 -2.33 -12.02 -5.81
C CYS A 147 -1.86 -12.31 -4.38
N ARG A 148 -2.71 -12.87 -3.52
CA ARG A 148 -2.43 -13.12 -2.11
C ARG A 148 -1.94 -11.86 -1.40
N ALA A 149 -2.66 -10.75 -1.58
CA ALA A 149 -2.32 -9.47 -0.94
C ALA A 149 -2.46 -9.56 0.58
N ASN A 150 -1.55 -8.88 1.27
CA ASN A 150 -1.60 -8.75 2.72
C ASN A 150 -2.47 -7.56 3.15
N ILE A 151 -2.50 -6.50 2.32
CA ILE A 151 -3.09 -5.22 2.65
C ILE A 151 -3.85 -4.68 1.43
N ILE A 152 -5.04 -4.11 1.64
CA ILE A 152 -5.72 -3.25 0.67
C ILE A 152 -5.47 -1.80 1.07
N SER A 153 -4.83 -1.03 0.17
CA SER A 153 -4.44 0.35 0.42
C SER A 153 -5.54 1.36 0.13
N HIS A 154 -5.52 2.48 0.83
CA HIS A 154 -6.27 3.73 0.64
C HIS A 154 -7.68 3.56 0.00
N PRO A 155 -8.60 2.74 0.57
CA PRO A 155 -9.95 2.59 0.05
C PRO A 155 -10.64 3.96 -0.03
N ASN A 156 -11.50 4.16 -1.04
CA ASN A 156 -12.17 5.44 -1.34
C ASN A 156 -11.28 6.58 -1.87
N LEU A 157 -9.98 6.37 -2.10
CA LEU A 157 -9.13 7.46 -2.57
C LEU A 157 -9.43 7.85 -4.03
N TYR A 158 -9.44 6.88 -4.91
CA TYR A 158 -9.62 7.11 -6.36
C TYR A 158 -10.94 6.56 -6.89
N LEU A 159 -11.53 5.64 -6.18
CA LEU A 159 -12.76 4.97 -6.56
C LEU A 159 -13.59 4.72 -5.29
N LYS A 160 -14.88 5.06 -5.31
CA LYS A 160 -15.77 4.79 -4.19
C LYS A 160 -15.99 3.29 -4.04
N VAL A 161 -15.87 2.78 -2.81
CA VAL A 161 -16.09 1.38 -2.46
C VAL A 161 -17.06 1.26 -1.29
N ASP A 162 -17.76 0.12 -1.23
CA ASP A 162 -18.58 -0.28 -0.08
C ASP A 162 -17.62 -0.75 1.04
N VAL A 163 -17.21 0.20 1.90
CA VAL A 163 -16.24 -0.06 2.97
C VAL A 163 -16.75 -1.08 4.00
N PRO A 164 -18.01 -1.04 4.48
CA PRO A 164 -18.53 -2.06 5.40
C PRO A 164 -18.46 -3.46 4.81
N TYR A 165 -18.84 -3.63 3.56
CA TYR A 165 -18.74 -4.91 2.86
C TYR A 165 -17.28 -5.34 2.72
N MET A 166 -16.40 -4.45 2.24
CA MET A 166 -14.97 -4.71 2.09
C MET A 166 -14.32 -5.13 3.41
N ALA A 167 -14.58 -4.41 4.51
CA ALA A 167 -14.02 -4.73 5.81
C ALA A 167 -14.45 -6.13 6.30
N LYS A 168 -15.72 -6.49 6.09
CA LYS A 168 -16.22 -7.84 6.41
C LYS A 168 -15.47 -8.93 5.63
N CYS A 169 -15.29 -8.72 4.32
CA CYS A 169 -14.58 -9.67 3.47
C CYS A 169 -13.09 -9.74 3.81
N CYS A 170 -12.43 -8.61 4.03
CA CYS A 170 -11.04 -8.53 4.45
C CYS A 170 -10.80 -9.36 5.73
N ARG A 171 -11.67 -9.22 6.72
CA ARG A 171 -11.60 -10.02 7.95
C ARG A 171 -11.71 -11.53 7.70
N GLN A 172 -12.57 -11.95 6.76
CA GLN A 172 -12.73 -13.37 6.41
C GLN A 172 -11.51 -13.92 5.66
N LEU A 173 -10.88 -13.09 4.84
CA LEU A 173 -9.72 -13.45 4.03
C LEU A 173 -8.38 -13.27 4.77
N GLY A 174 -8.38 -12.68 5.97
CA GLY A 174 -7.15 -12.36 6.69
C GLY A 174 -6.34 -11.23 6.05
N ILE A 175 -7.00 -10.34 5.28
CA ILE A 175 -6.37 -9.19 4.62
C ILE A 175 -6.58 -7.95 5.48
N LEU A 176 -5.53 -7.16 5.68
CA LEU A 176 -5.62 -5.89 6.40
C LEU A 176 -6.20 -4.79 5.50
N LEU A 177 -6.99 -3.90 6.10
CA LEU A 177 -7.51 -2.72 5.42
C LEU A 177 -6.80 -1.48 5.94
N GLU A 178 -6.23 -0.69 5.02
CA GLU A 178 -5.49 0.51 5.38
C GLU A 178 -6.41 1.67 5.78
N VAL A 179 -6.06 2.35 6.87
CA VAL A 179 -6.55 3.68 7.22
C VAL A 179 -5.41 4.67 6.95
N ASN A 180 -5.45 5.31 5.80
CA ASN A 180 -4.38 6.19 5.37
C ASN A 180 -4.48 7.56 6.07
N SER A 181 -3.43 7.95 6.81
CA SER A 181 -3.40 9.18 7.60
C SER A 181 -3.08 10.43 6.79
N SER A 182 -2.40 10.28 5.65
CA SER A 182 -2.04 11.41 4.78
C SER A 182 -3.25 11.93 3.99
N ARG A 183 -4.26 11.07 3.81
CA ARG A 183 -5.54 11.42 3.16
C ARG A 183 -6.65 10.72 3.94
N VAL A 184 -7.56 11.50 4.52
CA VAL A 184 -8.71 10.95 5.27
C VAL A 184 -9.60 10.16 4.29
N THR A 185 -9.27 8.92 4.04
CA THR A 185 -10.02 8.02 3.16
C THR A 185 -11.11 7.27 3.92
N LEU A 186 -10.92 7.08 5.22
CA LEU A 186 -11.90 6.53 6.15
C LEU A 186 -12.05 7.50 7.33
N SER A 187 -13.26 7.91 7.65
CA SER A 187 -13.55 8.67 8.86
C SER A 187 -13.61 7.72 10.06
N VAL A 188 -12.46 7.22 10.46
CA VAL A 188 -12.30 6.62 11.77
C VAL A 188 -11.92 7.74 12.72
N ALA A 189 -12.72 7.95 13.77
CA ALA A 189 -12.40 8.88 14.84
C ALA A 189 -11.25 8.29 15.69
N LEU A 190 -10.06 8.25 15.12
CA LEU A 190 -8.84 7.98 15.86
C LEU A 190 -8.51 9.26 16.63
N HIS A 191 -8.74 9.23 17.93
CA HIS A 191 -8.29 10.27 18.85
C HIS A 191 -6.76 10.17 18.94
N GLN A 192 -6.06 10.81 17.99
CA GLN A 192 -4.62 10.95 18.08
C GLN A 192 -4.28 12.03 19.12
N PRO A 193 -3.43 11.76 20.11
CA PRO A 193 -2.84 12.82 20.90
C PRO A 193 -2.01 13.70 19.95
N ARG A 194 -2.32 15.00 19.94
CA ARG A 194 -1.62 16.01 19.15
C ARG A 194 -0.21 16.21 19.68
N ASN A 195 0.71 15.32 19.35
CA ASN A 195 2.12 15.54 19.61
C ASN A 195 2.73 16.26 18.39
N ARG A 196 2.85 17.58 18.49
CA ARG A 196 3.36 18.50 17.47
C ARG A 196 4.85 18.35 17.14
N ALA A 197 5.54 17.36 17.70
CA ALA A 197 6.98 17.18 17.57
C ALA A 197 7.41 16.03 16.66
N ALA A 198 6.49 15.18 16.19
CA ALA A 198 6.83 14.16 15.20
C ALA A 198 6.99 14.83 13.82
N ARG A 199 8.22 14.85 13.34
CA ARG A 199 8.59 15.38 12.03
C ARG A 199 7.81 14.66 10.93
N ARG A 200 7.44 15.40 9.95
CA ARG A 200 6.39 15.35 8.93
C ARG A 200 6.21 14.08 8.09
N ASP A 201 6.99 13.02 8.20
CA ASP A 201 7.03 11.96 7.18
C ASP A 201 7.01 10.52 7.74
N CYS A 202 6.77 10.29 9.02
CA CYS A 202 7.06 8.98 9.63
C CYS A 202 5.92 7.97 9.71
N ILE A 203 4.65 8.29 9.43
CA ILE A 203 3.57 7.29 9.52
C ILE A 203 2.47 7.62 8.52
N HIS A 204 2.35 6.78 7.50
CA HIS A 204 1.33 6.96 6.47
C HIS A 204 0.07 6.12 6.67
N ALA A 205 0.12 5.05 7.44
CA ALA A 205 -1.02 4.14 7.55
C ALA A 205 -1.17 3.46 8.90
N VAL A 206 -2.43 3.27 9.31
CA VAL A 206 -2.85 2.38 10.40
C VAL A 206 -3.66 1.27 9.77
N PHE A 207 -3.40 0.01 10.16
CA PHE A 207 -4.10 -1.15 9.63
C PHE A 207 -5.12 -1.66 10.65
N ILE A 208 -6.31 -2.01 10.15
CA ILE A 208 -7.40 -2.61 10.93
C ILE A 208 -7.65 -4.01 10.36
N ALA A 209 -7.66 -5.01 11.25
CA ALA A 209 -8.02 -6.38 10.94
C ALA A 209 -9.49 -6.66 11.29
#